data_a0fa0e51a45cfbc54a87145707b3813c
#
_entry.id   a0fa0e51a45cfbc54a87145707b3813c
#
_cell.length_a   1.000
_cell.length_b   1.000
_cell.length_c   1.000
_cell.angle_alpha   90.00
_cell.angle_beta   90.00
_cell.angle_gamma   90.00
#
_symmetry.space_group_name_H-M   'P 1'
#
loop_
_entity.id
_entity.type
_entity.pdbx_description
1 polymer ?
#
loop_
_entity_poly.entity_id
_entity_poly.type
_entity_poly.pdbx_seq_one_letter_code
_entity_poly.pdbx_strand_id
1 'polypeptide(L)'
;MRPREPHEIVVPGNPNFVGTRTHEASSLLYSKARNGVKCMSVKTVLKVVWHEKKYLLLACLACLGTLLFLSFPSGGLSLIFHYWSLGIFANSADEAQFLVTLECFFPSFMLVYFMSDCMHEFISHSMHVLVRAASVRAVAGMLALALAISILVYLFVELGFVLLLDSVTGMLPGLSLQDLALYLASGFLLRFLTFFTIILVSNCIVSSSGSHLLGLVPITLFLIGLLMTAGYKTLAAAQTLPWLQLVHSWHDTRVNDLVFGSGLPGFSECHSIIYLTILSLLSLFASLNSFRQQDLQ
;
A
#
# COMPACT_ATOMS: atom_id res chain seq x y z
N MET A 1 21.64 55.21 -17.29
CA MET A 1 21.42 53.76 -17.12
C MET A 1 20.11 53.60 -16.37
N ARG A 2 19.05 53.12 -17.05
CA ARG A 2 17.73 52.86 -16.44
C ARG A 2 17.67 51.36 -16.09
N PRO A 3 17.13 50.96 -14.94
CA PRO A 3 16.97 49.54 -14.60
C PRO A 3 15.91 48.89 -15.46
N ARG A 4 16.18 47.68 -15.97
CA ARG A 4 15.23 46.85 -16.74
C ARG A 4 14.19 46.28 -15.78
N GLU A 5 12.92 46.47 -16.11
CA GLU A 5 11.81 45.78 -15.45
C GLU A 5 11.86 44.25 -15.79
N PRO A 6 11.51 43.40 -14.86
CA PRO A 6 11.45 41.94 -15.12
C PRO A 6 10.21 41.63 -15.97
N HIS A 7 10.43 40.95 -17.09
CA HIS A 7 9.36 40.43 -17.94
C HIS A 7 8.59 39.33 -17.21
N GLU A 8 7.36 39.59 -16.94
CA GLU A 8 6.37 38.61 -16.49
C GLU A 8 6.11 37.59 -17.62
N ILE A 9 6.54 36.36 -17.42
CA ILE A 9 6.23 35.22 -18.32
C ILE A 9 4.82 34.76 -17.96
N VAL A 10 3.83 35.22 -18.74
CA VAL A 10 2.46 34.71 -18.68
C VAL A 10 2.44 33.34 -19.37
N VAL A 11 2.38 32.26 -18.58
CA VAL A 11 2.13 30.90 -19.08
C VAL A 11 0.60 30.77 -19.25
N PRO A 12 0.08 30.46 -20.45
CA PRO A 12 -1.34 30.24 -20.64
C PRO A 12 -1.75 28.90 -20.06
N GLY A 13 -2.20 28.88 -18.81
CA GLY A 13 -2.83 27.72 -18.18
C GLY A 13 -4.28 27.60 -18.61
N ASN A 14 -4.66 26.44 -19.12
CA ASN A 14 -6.04 26.10 -19.46
C ASN A 14 -6.89 25.98 -18.15
N PRO A 15 -7.91 26.82 -17.92
CA PRO A 15 -8.51 26.98 -16.58
C PRO A 15 -9.64 25.99 -16.25
N ASN A 16 -9.91 24.97 -17.07
CA ASN A 16 -11.24 24.32 -16.98
C ASN A 16 -11.29 22.87 -16.49
N PHE A 17 -10.22 22.25 -15.95
CA PHE A 17 -10.36 20.81 -15.62
C PHE A 17 -9.99 20.32 -14.21
N VAL A 18 -9.45 21.15 -13.30
CA VAL A 18 -9.02 20.68 -11.96
C VAL A 18 -9.55 21.49 -10.78
N GLY A 19 -10.23 22.62 -11.02
CA GLY A 19 -10.40 23.70 -10.03
C GLY A 19 -11.44 23.46 -8.91
N THR A 20 -12.39 22.57 -9.02
CA THR A 20 -13.54 22.56 -8.10
C THR A 20 -13.43 21.61 -6.92
N ARG A 21 -12.70 20.51 -7.02
CA ARG A 21 -12.59 19.53 -5.91
C ARG A 21 -11.57 19.91 -4.84
N THR A 22 -10.48 20.55 -5.23
CA THR A 22 -9.42 20.97 -4.29
C THR A 22 -9.84 22.13 -3.40
N HIS A 23 -10.80 22.96 -3.86
CA HIS A 23 -11.29 24.12 -3.10
C HIS A 23 -12.11 23.73 -1.85
N GLU A 24 -12.86 22.64 -1.86
CA GLU A 24 -13.66 22.23 -0.69
C GLU A 24 -12.78 21.65 0.43
N ALA A 25 -11.79 20.85 0.11
CA ALA A 25 -10.87 20.31 1.12
C ALA A 25 -10.02 21.42 1.75
N SER A 26 -9.52 22.36 0.93
CA SER A 26 -8.80 23.54 1.41
C SER A 26 -9.69 24.46 2.25
N SER A 27 -10.97 24.63 1.89
CA SER A 27 -11.91 25.48 2.64
C SER A 27 -12.25 24.88 4.02
N LEU A 28 -12.33 23.57 4.13
CA LEU A 28 -12.51 22.86 5.40
C LEU A 28 -11.30 23.02 6.35
N LEU A 29 -10.10 23.01 5.81
CA LEU A 29 -8.88 23.29 6.58
C LEU A 29 -8.79 24.77 6.96
N TYR A 30 -9.17 25.68 6.04
CA TYR A 30 -9.15 27.13 6.26
C TYR A 30 -10.16 27.61 7.30
N SER A 31 -11.37 27.05 7.30
CA SER A 31 -12.40 27.38 8.30
C SER A 31 -12.00 26.96 9.72
N LYS A 32 -11.27 25.86 9.86
CA LYS A 32 -10.75 25.35 11.14
C LYS A 32 -9.50 26.09 11.62
N ALA A 33 -8.66 26.59 10.72
CA ALA A 33 -7.47 27.37 11.06
C ALA A 33 -7.83 28.78 11.60
N ARG A 34 -9.00 29.33 11.22
CA ARG A 34 -9.48 30.63 11.67
C ARG A 34 -9.93 30.65 13.13
N ASN A 35 -10.30 29.49 13.69
CA ASN A 35 -10.85 29.35 15.04
C ASN A 35 -9.82 29.01 16.14
N GLY A 36 -8.58 29.48 15.98
CA GLY A 36 -7.49 29.27 16.97
C GLY A 36 -6.73 27.98 16.70
N VAL A 37 -5.43 28.03 16.89
CA VAL A 37 -4.44 26.96 16.69
C VAL A 37 -4.82 25.72 17.50
N LYS A 38 -5.85 24.96 17.04
CA LYS A 38 -6.07 23.61 17.53
C LYS A 38 -5.08 22.71 16.82
N CYS A 39 -4.20 22.07 17.59
CA CYS A 39 -3.27 21.06 17.14
C CYS A 39 -3.94 20.13 16.13
N MET A 40 -3.40 20.03 14.90
CA MET A 40 -3.93 19.17 13.85
C MET A 40 -3.96 17.74 14.36
N SER A 41 -5.12 17.11 14.38
CA SER A 41 -5.26 15.75 14.92
C SER A 41 -5.20 14.73 13.78
N VAL A 42 -4.74 13.51 14.07
CA VAL A 42 -4.76 12.37 13.14
C VAL A 42 -6.15 12.17 12.52
N LYS A 43 -7.21 12.35 13.30
CA LYS A 43 -8.61 12.28 12.82
C LYS A 43 -8.89 13.29 11.71
N THR A 44 -8.32 14.49 11.79
CA THR A 44 -8.50 15.52 10.76
C THR A 44 -7.76 15.15 9.49
N VAL A 45 -6.51 14.67 9.61
CA VAL A 45 -5.70 14.18 8.48
C VAL A 45 -6.39 13.01 7.78
N LEU A 46 -6.81 12.01 8.55
CA LEU A 46 -7.51 10.84 8.04
C LEU A 46 -8.81 11.23 7.30
N LYS A 47 -9.57 12.20 7.83
CA LYS A 47 -10.78 12.69 7.17
C LYS A 47 -10.49 13.34 5.82
N VAL A 48 -9.40 14.08 5.70
CA VAL A 48 -8.99 14.72 4.44
C VAL A 48 -8.54 13.65 3.45
N VAL A 49 -7.61 12.77 3.83
CA VAL A 49 -7.14 11.66 3.00
C VAL A 49 -8.32 10.79 2.52
N TRP A 50 -9.24 10.44 3.42
CA TRP A 50 -10.43 9.69 3.07
C TRP A 50 -11.35 10.45 2.12
N HIS A 51 -11.57 11.73 2.33
CA HIS A 51 -12.44 12.55 1.47
C HIS A 51 -11.90 12.64 0.04
N GLU A 52 -10.61 12.83 -0.11
CA GLU A 52 -9.95 12.91 -1.41
C GLU A 52 -9.85 11.56 -2.13
N LYS A 53 -9.51 10.49 -1.41
CA LYS A 53 -9.21 9.18 -2.00
C LYS A 53 -10.37 8.16 -1.93
N LYS A 54 -11.51 8.50 -1.31
CA LYS A 54 -12.63 7.53 -1.10
C LYS A 54 -13.15 6.89 -2.37
N TYR A 55 -13.29 7.64 -3.45
CA TYR A 55 -13.80 7.11 -4.72
C TYR A 55 -12.78 6.17 -5.38
N LEU A 56 -11.50 6.47 -5.22
CA LEU A 56 -10.41 5.63 -5.70
C LEU A 56 -10.32 4.34 -4.90
N LEU A 57 -10.45 4.41 -3.57
CA LEU A 57 -10.52 3.22 -2.71
C LEU A 57 -11.75 2.36 -3.04
N LEU A 58 -12.91 2.97 -3.28
CA LEU A 58 -14.11 2.24 -3.73
C LEU A 58 -13.90 1.58 -5.09
N ALA A 59 -13.22 2.26 -6.03
CA ALA A 59 -12.87 1.66 -7.32
C ALA A 59 -11.91 0.47 -7.16
N CYS A 60 -10.91 0.55 -6.26
CA CYS A 60 -10.04 -0.58 -5.93
C CYS A 60 -10.84 -1.77 -5.39
N LEU A 61 -11.78 -1.52 -4.47
CA LEU A 61 -12.61 -2.57 -3.89
C LEU A 61 -13.58 -3.18 -4.91
N ALA A 62 -14.15 -2.37 -5.80
CA ALA A 62 -15.00 -2.87 -6.89
C ALA A 62 -14.19 -3.73 -7.87
N CYS A 63 -12.99 -3.29 -8.21
CA CYS A 63 -12.05 -4.04 -9.05
C CYS A 63 -11.67 -5.37 -8.40
N LEU A 64 -11.32 -5.34 -7.12
CA LEU A 64 -11.05 -6.55 -6.32
C LEU A 64 -12.22 -7.52 -6.34
N GLY A 65 -13.44 -7.04 -6.05
CA GLY A 65 -14.64 -7.87 -6.05
C GLY A 65 -14.89 -8.53 -7.41
N THR A 66 -14.70 -7.78 -8.50
CA THR A 66 -14.85 -8.31 -9.88
C THR A 66 -13.80 -9.36 -10.19
N LEU A 67 -12.55 -9.12 -9.86
CA LEU A 67 -11.44 -10.05 -10.10
C LEU A 67 -11.62 -11.34 -9.29
N LEU A 68 -11.95 -11.24 -8.01
CA LEU A 68 -12.20 -12.40 -7.14
C LEU A 68 -13.40 -13.22 -7.66
N PHE A 69 -14.44 -12.55 -8.18
CA PHE A 69 -15.59 -13.22 -8.77
C PHE A 69 -15.23 -13.94 -10.08
N LEU A 70 -14.37 -13.34 -10.92
CA LEU A 70 -13.93 -13.94 -12.18
C LEU A 70 -12.92 -15.08 -11.96
N SER A 71 -12.06 -14.98 -10.96
CA SER A 71 -11.05 -16.01 -10.61
C SER A 71 -11.67 -17.23 -9.93
N PHE A 72 -12.93 -17.15 -9.57
CA PHE A 72 -13.65 -18.08 -8.73
C PHE A 72 -13.78 -19.54 -9.24
N PRO A 73 -13.83 -19.85 -10.53
CA PRO A 73 -14.02 -21.23 -11.00
C PRO A 73 -12.74 -22.04 -11.18
N SER A 74 -11.55 -21.49 -11.03
CA SER A 74 -10.38 -21.99 -11.74
C SER A 74 -9.49 -23.00 -11.00
N GLY A 75 -9.89 -23.61 -9.87
CA GLY A 75 -8.93 -24.58 -9.35
C GLY A 75 -9.23 -25.40 -8.10
N GLY A 76 -10.41 -25.33 -7.50
CA GLY A 76 -10.73 -26.17 -6.33
C GLY A 76 -10.06 -25.79 -5.01
N LEU A 77 -9.16 -24.82 -5.01
CA LEU A 77 -8.58 -24.24 -3.80
C LEU A 77 -9.39 -23.04 -3.33
N SER A 78 -9.52 -22.87 -2.01
CA SER A 78 -10.16 -21.68 -1.45
C SER A 78 -9.38 -20.40 -1.80
N LEU A 79 -10.07 -19.26 -1.89
CA LEU A 79 -9.46 -17.97 -2.17
C LEU A 79 -8.46 -17.54 -1.08
N ILE A 80 -8.64 -18.03 0.17
CA ILE A 80 -7.67 -17.83 1.25
C ILE A 80 -6.30 -18.38 0.85
N PHE A 81 -6.26 -19.59 0.29
CA PHE A 81 -4.99 -20.21 -0.08
C PHE A 81 -4.49 -19.75 -1.44
N HIS A 82 -5.38 -19.61 -2.41
CA HIS A 82 -4.99 -19.21 -3.77
C HIS A 82 -4.57 -17.74 -3.85
N TYR A 83 -5.45 -16.84 -3.42
CA TYR A 83 -5.27 -15.41 -3.53
C TYR A 83 -4.56 -14.80 -2.31
N TRP A 84 -5.11 -15.04 -1.10
CA TRP A 84 -4.61 -14.39 0.10
C TRP A 84 -3.21 -14.85 0.49
N SER A 85 -2.92 -16.14 0.38
CA SER A 85 -1.62 -16.72 0.75
C SER A 85 -0.62 -16.76 -0.40
N LEU A 86 -1.02 -16.29 -1.59
CA LEU A 86 -0.24 -16.42 -2.82
C LEU A 86 0.14 -17.89 -3.12
N GLY A 87 -0.81 -18.80 -2.93
CA GLY A 87 -0.64 -20.22 -3.18
C GLY A 87 -0.33 -20.56 -4.63
N ILE A 88 -0.59 -19.62 -5.56
CA ILE A 88 -0.15 -19.71 -6.95
C ILE A 88 1.35 -19.97 -7.10
N PHE A 89 2.16 -19.53 -6.13
CA PHE A 89 3.61 -19.76 -6.13
C PHE A 89 4.02 -21.04 -5.42
N ALA A 90 3.09 -21.78 -4.83
CA ALA A 90 3.42 -23.05 -4.15
C ALA A 90 3.77 -24.15 -5.15
N ASN A 91 3.08 -24.18 -6.28
CA ASN A 91 3.27 -25.16 -7.35
C ASN A 91 3.99 -24.53 -8.54
N SER A 92 4.79 -25.31 -9.25
CA SER A 92 5.76 -24.91 -10.28
C SER A 92 5.28 -23.90 -11.35
N ALA A 93 6.26 -23.23 -11.95
CA ALA A 93 6.18 -22.15 -12.90
C ALA A 93 5.54 -22.52 -14.26
N ASP A 94 4.23 -22.42 -14.36
CA ASP A 94 3.54 -22.41 -15.63
C ASP A 94 3.32 -20.97 -16.14
N GLU A 95 3.32 -20.77 -17.47
CA GLU A 95 3.11 -19.45 -18.09
C GLU A 95 1.79 -18.78 -17.68
N ALA A 96 0.79 -19.56 -17.29
CA ALA A 96 -0.46 -19.06 -16.71
C ALA A 96 -0.26 -18.29 -15.38
N GLN A 97 0.84 -18.51 -14.65
CA GLN A 97 1.13 -17.84 -13.38
C GLN A 97 1.32 -16.33 -13.54
N PHE A 98 1.84 -15.86 -14.68
CA PHE A 98 2.03 -14.42 -14.90
C PHE A 98 0.70 -13.66 -14.86
N LEU A 99 -0.30 -14.12 -15.61
CA LEU A 99 -1.61 -13.46 -15.66
C LEU A 99 -2.32 -13.53 -14.31
N VAL A 100 -2.30 -14.69 -13.66
CA VAL A 100 -2.91 -14.88 -12.32
C VAL A 100 -2.21 -14.03 -11.27
N THR A 101 -0.87 -13.93 -11.33
CA THR A 101 -0.11 -13.03 -10.45
C THR A 101 -0.50 -11.58 -10.66
N LEU A 102 -0.60 -11.16 -11.92
CA LEU A 102 -1.02 -9.79 -12.26
C LEU A 102 -2.43 -9.51 -11.72
N GLU A 103 -3.37 -10.43 -11.90
CA GLU A 103 -4.74 -10.33 -11.38
C GLU A 103 -4.74 -10.21 -9.85
N CYS A 104 -3.98 -11.05 -9.15
CA CYS A 104 -3.89 -11.02 -7.69
C CYS A 104 -3.30 -9.71 -7.16
N PHE A 105 -2.35 -9.10 -7.88
CA PHE A 105 -1.70 -7.88 -7.43
C PHE A 105 -2.33 -6.60 -7.98
N PHE A 106 -3.20 -6.67 -8.97
CA PHE A 106 -3.79 -5.48 -9.58
C PHE A 106 -4.52 -4.58 -8.57
N PRO A 107 -5.36 -5.08 -7.65
CA PRO A 107 -5.99 -4.24 -6.63
C PRO A 107 -4.97 -3.60 -5.69
N SER A 108 -3.93 -4.34 -5.33
CA SER A 108 -2.83 -3.85 -4.48
C SER A 108 -1.97 -2.82 -5.21
N PHE A 109 -1.73 -3.01 -6.50
CA PHE A 109 -1.08 -2.01 -7.36
C PHE A 109 -1.89 -0.72 -7.40
N MET A 110 -3.19 -0.80 -7.59
CA MET A 110 -4.08 0.36 -7.55
C MET A 110 -4.04 1.07 -6.20
N LEU A 111 -4.04 0.33 -5.09
CA LEU A 111 -3.89 0.91 -3.75
C LEU A 111 -2.59 1.71 -3.63
N VAL A 112 -1.46 1.12 -4.02
CA VAL A 112 -0.14 1.78 -3.97
C VAL A 112 -0.12 2.99 -4.90
N TYR A 113 -0.64 2.86 -6.12
CA TYR A 113 -0.74 3.96 -7.09
C TYR A 113 -1.46 5.17 -6.49
N PHE A 114 -2.63 4.96 -5.88
CA PHE A 114 -3.43 6.06 -5.31
C PHE A 114 -2.88 6.64 -4.01
N MET A 115 -2.06 5.88 -3.29
CA MET A 115 -1.46 6.32 -2.03
C MET A 115 -0.01 6.80 -2.16
N SER A 116 0.62 6.61 -3.33
CA SER A 116 2.06 6.89 -3.53
C SER A 116 2.43 8.37 -3.46
N ASP A 117 1.49 9.28 -3.73
CA ASP A 117 1.67 10.71 -3.74
C ASP A 117 0.94 11.43 -2.59
N CYS A 118 0.19 10.69 -1.79
CA CYS A 118 -0.73 11.24 -0.80
C CYS A 118 -0.05 12.18 0.21
N MET A 119 1.18 11.86 0.65
CA MET A 119 1.94 12.71 1.57
C MET A 119 2.43 13.98 0.88
N HIS A 120 2.94 13.86 -0.35
CA HIS A 120 3.42 14.99 -1.13
C HIS A 120 2.28 15.96 -1.48
N GLU A 121 1.17 15.43 -1.98
CA GLU A 121 -0.02 16.19 -2.34
C GLU A 121 -0.59 16.92 -1.13
N PHE A 122 -0.73 16.22 0.01
CA PHE A 122 -1.20 16.83 1.25
C PHE A 122 -0.30 17.98 1.69
N ILE A 123 1.02 17.80 1.69
CA ILE A 123 1.96 18.81 2.15
C ILE A 123 1.97 20.01 1.18
N SER A 124 2.02 19.78 -0.12
CA SER A 124 2.03 20.86 -1.13
C SER A 124 0.77 21.73 -1.07
N HIS A 125 -0.41 21.13 -0.92
CA HIS A 125 -1.67 21.88 -0.82
C HIS A 125 -1.91 22.50 0.56
N SER A 126 -1.27 21.99 1.61
CA SER A 126 -1.47 22.45 2.99
C SER A 126 -0.34 23.32 3.53
N MET A 127 0.60 23.74 2.69
CA MET A 127 1.75 24.57 3.12
C MET A 127 1.36 25.79 3.96
N HIS A 128 0.29 26.49 3.61
CA HIS A 128 -0.21 27.64 4.37
C HIS A 128 -0.72 27.28 5.78
N VAL A 129 -1.14 26.02 5.98
CA VAL A 129 -1.56 25.49 7.28
C VAL A 129 -0.36 24.96 8.05
N LEU A 130 0.63 24.38 7.35
CA LEU A 130 1.83 23.80 7.90
C LEU A 130 2.79 24.82 8.47
N VAL A 131 2.92 26.01 7.85
CA VAL A 131 3.72 27.14 8.37
C VAL A 131 3.26 27.58 9.77
N ARG A 132 2.02 27.27 10.14
CA ARG A 132 1.46 27.51 11.48
C ARG A 132 1.45 26.27 12.39
N ALA A 133 1.81 25.09 11.87
CA ALA A 133 1.90 23.86 12.64
C ALA A 133 3.26 23.75 13.35
N ALA A 134 3.29 23.04 14.46
CA ALA A 134 4.45 22.97 15.34
C ALA A 134 5.71 22.34 14.70
N SER A 135 5.59 21.44 13.74
CA SER A 135 6.70 20.94 12.91
C SER A 135 6.18 20.11 11.73
N VAL A 136 6.86 20.17 10.58
CA VAL A 136 6.56 19.35 9.40
C VAL A 136 6.74 17.85 9.69
N ARG A 137 7.70 17.50 10.56
CA ARG A 137 7.87 16.09 11.00
C ARG A 137 6.64 15.55 11.72
N ALA A 138 6.00 16.33 12.60
CA ALA A 138 4.79 15.90 13.28
C ALA A 138 3.64 15.67 12.28
N VAL A 139 3.54 16.53 11.27
CA VAL A 139 2.54 16.36 10.20
C VAL A 139 2.84 15.15 9.34
N ALA A 140 4.08 14.94 8.92
CA ALA A 140 4.49 13.76 8.16
C ALA A 140 4.24 12.47 8.96
N GLY A 141 4.51 12.48 10.27
CA GLY A 141 4.17 11.34 11.15
C GLY A 141 2.68 11.06 11.23
N MET A 142 1.84 12.11 11.33
CA MET A 142 0.38 11.96 11.31
C MET A 142 -0.13 11.44 9.95
N LEU A 143 0.50 11.86 8.84
CA LEU A 143 0.18 11.36 7.50
C LEU A 143 0.57 9.88 7.37
N ALA A 144 1.76 9.49 7.82
CA ALA A 144 2.18 8.09 7.83
C ALA A 144 1.21 7.21 8.64
N LEU A 145 0.75 7.71 9.80
CA LEU A 145 -0.27 7.01 10.60
C LEU A 145 -1.62 6.94 9.88
N ALA A 146 -2.05 8.01 9.20
CA ALA A 146 -3.27 8.00 8.41
C ALA A 146 -3.19 7.02 7.24
N LEU A 147 -2.04 6.94 6.56
CA LEU A 147 -1.78 5.92 5.53
C LEU A 147 -1.84 4.51 6.11
N ALA A 148 -1.19 4.26 7.25
CA ALA A 148 -1.24 2.96 7.93
C ALA A 148 -2.70 2.53 8.22
N ILE A 149 -3.51 3.44 8.78
CA ILE A 149 -4.93 3.17 9.05
C ILE A 149 -5.71 2.90 7.75
N SER A 150 -5.44 3.65 6.69
CA SER A 150 -6.11 3.45 5.40
C SER A 150 -5.79 2.09 4.78
N ILE A 151 -4.52 1.66 4.86
CA ILE A 151 -4.08 0.32 4.40
C ILE A 151 -4.73 -0.77 5.25
N LEU A 152 -4.78 -0.61 6.58
CA LEU A 152 -5.43 -1.58 7.47
C LEU A 152 -6.91 -1.74 7.11
N VAL A 153 -7.64 -0.63 6.93
CA VAL A 153 -9.05 -0.68 6.54
C VAL A 153 -9.23 -1.38 5.20
N TYR A 154 -8.37 -1.06 4.21
CA TYR A 154 -8.42 -1.71 2.91
C TYR A 154 -8.21 -3.23 3.03
N LEU A 155 -7.17 -3.67 3.74
CA LEU A 155 -6.86 -5.10 3.91
C LEU A 155 -7.94 -5.84 4.70
N PHE A 156 -8.57 -5.19 5.70
CA PHE A 156 -9.72 -5.79 6.41
C PHE A 156 -10.91 -6.02 5.48
N VAL A 157 -11.20 -5.07 4.59
CA VAL A 157 -12.28 -5.22 3.62
C VAL A 157 -11.92 -6.30 2.60
N GLU A 158 -10.68 -6.32 2.11
CA GLU A 158 -10.16 -7.35 1.20
C GLU A 158 -10.29 -8.75 1.81
N LEU A 159 -9.81 -8.94 3.03
CA LEU A 159 -9.94 -10.21 3.75
C LEU A 159 -11.41 -10.60 3.98
N GLY A 160 -12.25 -9.63 4.33
CA GLY A 160 -13.68 -9.84 4.51
C GLY A 160 -14.35 -10.35 3.23
N PHE A 161 -14.00 -9.82 2.06
CA PHE A 161 -14.48 -10.32 0.76
C PHE A 161 -14.03 -11.74 0.48
N VAL A 162 -12.75 -12.05 0.71
CA VAL A 162 -12.19 -13.40 0.51
C VAL A 162 -12.93 -14.42 1.39
N LEU A 163 -13.08 -14.10 2.69
CA LEU A 163 -13.79 -14.96 3.64
C LEU A 163 -15.27 -15.14 3.29
N LEU A 164 -15.94 -14.07 2.85
CA LEU A 164 -17.34 -14.13 2.44
C LEU A 164 -17.51 -15.05 1.25
N LEU A 165 -16.70 -14.91 0.21
CA LEU A 165 -16.75 -15.73 -0.99
C LEU A 165 -16.47 -17.20 -0.68
N ASP A 166 -15.42 -17.49 0.09
CA ASP A 166 -15.09 -18.86 0.50
C ASP A 166 -16.21 -19.48 1.35
N SER A 167 -16.89 -18.70 2.20
CA SER A 167 -18.00 -19.17 3.01
C SER A 167 -19.25 -19.49 2.17
N VAL A 168 -19.58 -18.62 1.20
CA VAL A 168 -20.74 -18.83 0.31
C VAL A 168 -20.57 -20.05 -0.58
N THR A 169 -19.33 -20.35 -0.95
CA THR A 169 -19.02 -21.49 -1.85
C THR A 169 -18.75 -22.79 -1.14
N GLY A 170 -18.72 -22.76 0.18
CA GLY A 170 -18.39 -23.92 0.99
C GLY A 170 -16.93 -24.39 0.88
N MET A 171 -16.06 -23.53 0.33
CA MET A 171 -14.62 -23.83 0.17
C MET A 171 -13.78 -23.46 1.40
N LEU A 172 -14.42 -23.15 2.54
CA LEU A 172 -13.67 -22.90 3.76
C LEU A 172 -12.81 -24.13 4.10
N PRO A 173 -11.50 -23.90 4.38
CA PRO A 173 -10.61 -24.97 4.71
C PRO A 173 -11.06 -25.72 5.97
N GLY A 174 -10.99 -27.05 5.97
CA GLY A 174 -11.30 -27.92 7.11
C GLY A 174 -10.24 -27.85 8.24
N LEU A 175 -9.64 -26.67 8.44
CA LEU A 175 -8.68 -26.40 9.50
C LEU A 175 -9.36 -26.08 10.84
N SER A 176 -8.63 -26.26 11.95
CA SER A 176 -9.11 -25.75 13.21
C SER A 176 -9.27 -24.23 13.14
N LEU A 177 -10.28 -23.66 13.84
CA LEU A 177 -10.50 -22.21 13.86
C LEU A 177 -9.26 -21.45 14.35
N GLN A 178 -8.51 -22.05 15.28
CA GLN A 178 -7.28 -21.46 15.83
C GLN A 178 -6.17 -21.40 14.78
N ASP A 179 -5.93 -22.52 14.07
CA ASP A 179 -4.88 -22.57 13.02
C ASP A 179 -5.21 -21.58 11.89
N LEU A 180 -6.49 -21.53 11.47
CA LEU A 180 -6.95 -20.60 10.45
C LEU A 180 -6.79 -19.15 10.91
N ALA A 181 -7.18 -18.80 12.14
CA ALA A 181 -7.06 -17.44 12.67
C ALA A 181 -5.60 -16.99 12.75
N LEU A 182 -4.70 -17.83 13.23
CA LEU A 182 -3.27 -17.51 13.29
C LEU A 182 -2.68 -17.33 11.88
N TYR A 183 -3.03 -18.21 10.95
CA TYR A 183 -2.60 -18.14 9.57
C TYR A 183 -3.07 -16.86 8.87
N LEU A 184 -4.32 -16.48 9.07
CA LEU A 184 -4.85 -15.22 8.51
C LEU A 184 -4.21 -14.00 9.15
N ALA A 185 -3.95 -14.04 10.47
CA ALA A 185 -3.32 -12.93 11.17
C ALA A 185 -1.87 -12.70 10.71
N SER A 186 -1.08 -13.75 10.54
CA SER A 186 0.29 -13.65 10.02
C SER A 186 0.31 -13.15 8.58
N GLY A 187 -0.53 -13.71 7.70
CA GLY A 187 -0.68 -13.25 6.32
C GLY A 187 -1.14 -11.78 6.22
N PHE A 188 -2.07 -11.37 7.08
CA PHE A 188 -2.52 -9.98 7.18
C PHE A 188 -1.36 -9.04 7.57
N LEU A 189 -0.57 -9.42 8.57
CA LEU A 189 0.56 -8.63 9.03
C LEU A 189 1.65 -8.51 7.95
N LEU A 190 1.96 -9.60 7.26
CA LEU A 190 2.93 -9.59 6.15
C LEU A 190 2.48 -8.67 5.02
N ARG A 191 1.22 -8.74 4.60
CA ARG A 191 0.65 -7.85 3.58
C ARG A 191 0.68 -6.38 4.04
N PHE A 192 0.25 -6.11 5.27
CA PHE A 192 0.27 -4.76 5.82
C PHE A 192 1.68 -4.15 5.81
N LEU A 193 2.66 -4.86 6.35
CA LEU A 193 4.04 -4.39 6.40
C LEU A 193 4.63 -4.17 5.00
N THR A 194 4.34 -5.06 4.06
CA THR A 194 4.80 -4.94 2.68
C THR A 194 4.22 -3.70 2.00
N PHE A 195 2.89 -3.53 2.02
CA PHE A 195 2.25 -2.38 1.36
C PHE A 195 2.59 -1.06 2.04
N PHE A 196 2.66 -1.05 3.36
CA PHE A 196 3.07 0.13 4.10
C PHE A 196 4.49 0.56 3.71
N THR A 197 5.42 -0.39 3.64
CA THR A 197 6.80 -0.13 3.17
C THR A 197 6.83 0.44 1.76
N ILE A 198 6.16 -0.21 0.81
CA ILE A 198 6.16 0.22 -0.60
C ILE A 198 5.57 1.63 -0.73
N ILE A 199 4.44 1.91 -0.06
CA ILE A 199 3.79 3.21 -0.09
C ILE A 199 4.69 4.29 0.53
N LEU A 200 5.37 4.02 1.65
CA LEU A 200 6.31 4.97 2.24
C LEU A 200 7.50 5.26 1.31
N VAL A 201 8.09 4.23 0.69
CA VAL A 201 9.18 4.40 -0.28
C VAL A 201 8.70 5.20 -1.49
N SER A 202 7.51 4.89 -2.01
CA SER A 202 6.89 5.62 -3.12
C SER A 202 6.68 7.10 -2.78
N ASN A 203 6.11 7.40 -1.62
CA ASN A 203 5.93 8.79 -1.15
C ASN A 203 7.28 9.51 -0.96
N CYS A 204 8.31 8.83 -0.47
CA CYS A 204 9.66 9.38 -0.35
C CYS A 204 10.23 9.76 -1.72
N ILE A 205 10.07 8.91 -2.73
CA ILE A 205 10.52 9.15 -4.09
C ILE A 205 9.74 10.30 -4.73
N VAL A 206 8.41 10.32 -4.62
CA VAL A 206 7.57 11.42 -5.14
C VAL A 206 7.98 12.74 -4.49
N SER A 207 8.15 12.77 -3.17
CA SER A 207 8.55 13.97 -2.44
C SER A 207 9.93 14.48 -2.85
N SER A 208 10.87 13.57 -3.15
CA SER A 208 12.23 13.94 -3.53
C SER A 208 12.35 14.36 -5.00
N SER A 209 11.57 13.74 -5.89
CA SER A 209 11.66 13.92 -7.34
C SER A 209 10.62 14.89 -7.92
N GLY A 210 9.52 15.14 -7.18
CA GLY A 210 8.36 15.84 -7.68
C GLY A 210 7.56 15.07 -8.76
N SER A 211 7.92 13.80 -9.04
CA SER A 211 7.33 12.99 -10.11
C SER A 211 6.51 11.83 -9.56
N HIS A 212 5.21 11.85 -9.81
CA HIS A 212 4.31 10.76 -9.46
C HIS A 212 4.67 9.44 -10.17
N LEU A 213 5.12 9.51 -11.45
CA LEU A 213 5.54 8.33 -12.19
C LEU A 213 6.73 7.61 -11.55
N LEU A 214 7.70 8.37 -11.00
CA LEU A 214 8.82 7.76 -10.28
C LEU A 214 8.37 7.07 -8.98
N GLY A 215 7.29 7.52 -8.38
CA GLY A 215 6.66 6.87 -7.22
C GLY A 215 6.12 5.48 -7.50
N LEU A 216 5.89 5.11 -8.75
CA LEU A 216 5.45 3.76 -9.14
C LEU A 216 6.60 2.75 -9.28
N VAL A 217 7.85 3.22 -9.34
CA VAL A 217 9.03 2.36 -9.50
C VAL A 217 9.12 1.28 -8.41
N PRO A 218 8.92 1.56 -7.10
CA PRO A 218 9.00 0.54 -6.06
C PRO A 218 8.03 -0.62 -6.27
N ILE A 219 6.76 -0.35 -6.60
CA ILE A 219 5.77 -1.43 -6.82
C ILE A 219 6.07 -2.21 -8.11
N THR A 220 6.55 -1.53 -9.15
CA THR A 220 6.92 -2.18 -10.41
C THR A 220 8.11 -3.11 -10.20
N LEU A 221 9.15 -2.66 -9.49
CA LEU A 221 10.31 -3.49 -9.14
C LEU A 221 9.92 -4.66 -8.24
N PHE A 222 8.99 -4.44 -7.30
CA PHE A 222 8.46 -5.49 -6.45
C PHE A 222 7.76 -6.58 -7.27
N LEU A 223 6.87 -6.20 -8.20
CA LEU A 223 6.17 -7.14 -9.07
C LEU A 223 7.12 -7.90 -10.00
N ILE A 224 8.07 -7.20 -10.65
CA ILE A 224 9.07 -7.83 -11.49
C ILE A 224 9.92 -8.80 -10.66
N GLY A 225 10.39 -8.37 -9.49
CA GLY A 225 11.17 -9.21 -8.59
C GLY A 225 10.42 -10.46 -8.17
N LEU A 226 9.14 -10.33 -7.80
CA LEU A 226 8.30 -11.46 -7.44
C LEU A 226 8.14 -12.45 -8.59
N LEU A 227 7.85 -11.96 -9.80
CA LEU A 227 7.70 -12.79 -11.00
C LEU A 227 9.00 -13.51 -11.37
N MET A 228 10.14 -12.80 -11.34
CA MET A 228 11.44 -13.36 -11.71
C MET A 228 11.93 -14.44 -10.74
N THR A 229 11.55 -14.35 -9.45
CA THR A 229 12.04 -15.26 -8.41
C THR A 229 11.03 -16.32 -7.99
N ALA A 230 9.76 -16.16 -8.30
CA ALA A 230 8.71 -17.14 -7.95
C ALA A 230 8.95 -18.53 -8.54
N GLY A 231 9.63 -18.62 -9.70
CA GLY A 231 10.05 -19.88 -10.30
C GLY A 231 11.25 -20.55 -9.59
N TYR A 232 11.94 -19.82 -8.69
CA TYR A 232 13.15 -20.30 -8.01
C TYR A 232 12.91 -20.41 -6.51
N LYS A 233 12.19 -21.45 -6.09
CA LYS A 233 11.87 -21.71 -4.69
C LYS A 233 13.14 -22.15 -3.93
N THR A 234 13.94 -21.17 -3.46
CA THR A 234 15.14 -21.42 -2.65
C THR A 234 15.10 -20.68 -1.33
N LEU A 235 15.60 -21.32 -0.25
CA LEU A 235 15.62 -20.71 1.08
C LEU A 235 16.45 -19.41 1.11
N ALA A 236 17.60 -19.38 0.44
CA ALA A 236 18.45 -18.20 0.39
C ALA A 236 17.74 -17.00 -0.27
N ALA A 237 17.05 -17.21 -1.40
CA ALA A 237 16.26 -16.17 -2.02
C ALA A 237 15.10 -15.74 -1.13
N ALA A 238 14.36 -16.67 -0.55
CA ALA A 238 13.23 -16.40 0.33
C ALA A 238 13.64 -15.57 1.55
N GLN A 239 14.79 -15.84 2.16
CA GLN A 239 15.26 -15.10 3.34
C GLN A 239 15.83 -13.72 3.03
N THR A 240 16.31 -13.46 1.81
CA THR A 240 17.04 -12.23 1.49
C THR A 240 16.21 -11.23 0.68
N LEU A 241 15.30 -11.70 -0.16
CA LEU A 241 14.58 -10.83 -1.09
C LEU A 241 13.28 -10.30 -0.48
N PRO A 242 13.08 -8.96 -0.45
CA PRO A 242 11.94 -8.35 0.25
C PRO A 242 10.58 -8.74 -0.36
N TRP A 243 10.51 -8.97 -1.67
CA TRP A 243 9.26 -9.36 -2.33
C TRP A 243 8.82 -10.78 -2.04
N LEU A 244 9.74 -11.68 -1.67
CA LEU A 244 9.40 -13.05 -1.32
C LEU A 244 8.88 -13.20 0.10
N GLN A 245 9.10 -12.22 0.98
CA GLN A 245 8.55 -12.23 2.34
C GLN A 245 7.01 -12.24 2.34
N LEU A 246 6.38 -11.72 1.28
CA LEU A 246 4.93 -11.70 1.14
C LEU A 246 4.35 -13.06 0.73
N VAL A 247 5.15 -13.97 0.15
CA VAL A 247 4.69 -15.28 -0.33
C VAL A 247 4.42 -16.20 0.87
N HIS A 248 3.22 -16.04 1.45
CA HIS A 248 2.83 -16.73 2.69
C HIS A 248 2.83 -18.25 2.55
N SER A 249 2.48 -18.75 1.35
CA SER A 249 2.50 -20.19 1.03
C SER A 249 3.88 -20.85 1.08
N TRP A 250 4.95 -20.07 1.11
CA TRP A 250 6.32 -20.60 1.22
C TRP A 250 6.82 -20.74 2.64
N HIS A 251 6.17 -20.11 3.62
CA HIS A 251 6.60 -20.20 5.01
C HIS A 251 6.43 -21.63 5.56
N ASP A 252 7.37 -21.99 6.40
CA ASP A 252 7.37 -23.29 7.11
C ASP A 252 6.30 -23.24 8.21
N THR A 253 5.07 -23.57 7.84
CA THR A 253 3.92 -23.60 8.72
C THR A 253 3.14 -24.89 8.54
N ARG A 254 2.55 -25.40 9.64
CA ARG A 254 1.69 -26.58 9.61
C ARG A 254 0.55 -26.47 8.59
N VAL A 255 0.01 -25.27 8.40
CA VAL A 255 -1.08 -25.02 7.44
C VAL A 255 -0.58 -25.19 6.01
N ASN A 256 0.60 -24.64 5.69
CA ASN A 256 1.19 -24.78 4.37
C ASN A 256 1.57 -26.23 4.04
N ASP A 257 2.06 -26.98 5.03
CA ASP A 257 2.34 -28.40 4.86
C ASP A 257 1.08 -29.21 4.55
N LEU A 258 -0.04 -28.90 5.21
CA LEU A 258 -1.32 -29.57 4.98
C LEU A 258 -1.94 -29.22 3.62
N VAL A 259 -1.83 -27.94 3.17
CA VAL A 259 -2.53 -27.44 1.98
C VAL A 259 -1.68 -27.60 0.72
N PHE A 260 -0.39 -27.27 0.80
CA PHE A 260 0.52 -27.22 -0.35
C PHE A 260 1.53 -28.36 -0.39
N GLY A 261 1.50 -29.26 0.60
CA GLY A 261 2.40 -30.40 0.67
C GLY A 261 3.80 -30.12 1.21
N SER A 262 4.29 -28.89 1.17
CA SER A 262 5.48 -28.41 1.89
C SER A 262 5.71 -26.92 1.72
N GLY A 263 5.96 -26.20 2.82
CA GLY A 263 6.64 -24.92 2.81
C GLY A 263 8.12 -25.04 2.44
N LEU A 264 8.89 -23.95 2.51
CA LEU A 264 10.35 -24.00 2.48
C LEU A 264 10.88 -24.27 3.90
N PRO A 265 11.51 -25.42 4.16
CA PRO A 265 12.01 -25.73 5.50
C PRO A 265 12.96 -24.63 5.99
N GLY A 266 12.69 -24.12 7.20
CA GLY A 266 13.48 -23.04 7.81
C GLY A 266 13.13 -21.62 7.35
N PHE A 267 12.14 -21.42 6.49
CA PHE A 267 11.61 -20.10 6.16
C PHE A 267 10.42 -19.74 7.07
N SER A 268 10.71 -19.14 8.22
CA SER A 268 9.70 -18.87 9.23
C SER A 268 8.98 -17.53 9.01
N GLU A 269 7.68 -17.48 9.35
CA GLU A 269 6.88 -16.24 9.36
C GLU A 269 7.49 -15.18 10.28
N CYS A 270 8.05 -15.60 11.41
CA CYS A 270 8.69 -14.69 12.37
C CYS A 270 9.88 -13.94 11.73
N HIS A 271 10.70 -14.63 10.95
CA HIS A 271 11.79 -14.00 10.19
C HIS A 271 11.24 -12.92 9.25
N SER A 272 10.22 -13.24 8.46
CA SER A 272 9.61 -12.30 7.50
C SER A 272 8.99 -11.09 8.18
N ILE A 273 8.29 -11.29 9.29
CA ILE A 273 7.70 -10.19 10.08
C ILE A 273 8.80 -9.26 10.63
N ILE A 274 9.86 -9.80 11.20
CA ILE A 274 10.99 -9.01 11.70
C ILE A 274 11.65 -8.25 10.55
N TYR A 275 11.96 -8.93 9.45
CA TYR A 275 12.58 -8.35 8.26
C TYR A 275 11.75 -7.17 7.72
N LEU A 276 10.45 -7.38 7.47
CA LEU A 276 9.55 -6.35 6.95
C LEU A 276 9.32 -5.22 7.97
N THR A 277 9.31 -5.51 9.26
CA THR A 277 9.20 -4.48 10.31
C THR A 277 10.42 -3.55 10.27
N ILE A 278 11.63 -4.11 10.21
CA ILE A 278 12.85 -3.31 10.09
C ILE A 278 12.81 -2.46 8.82
N LEU A 279 12.43 -3.04 7.69
CA LEU A 279 12.34 -2.34 6.41
C LEU A 279 11.29 -1.22 6.45
N SER A 280 10.14 -1.46 7.07
CA SER A 280 9.08 -0.46 7.28
C SER A 280 9.57 0.73 8.13
N LEU A 281 10.29 0.45 9.23
CA LEU A 281 10.86 1.48 10.09
C LEU A 281 11.92 2.31 9.37
N LEU A 282 12.79 1.69 8.59
CA LEU A 282 13.79 2.39 7.78
C LEU A 282 13.12 3.27 6.71
N SER A 283 12.07 2.77 6.05
CA SER A 283 11.30 3.51 5.05
C SER A 283 10.56 4.69 5.67
N LEU A 284 9.99 4.51 6.87
CA LEU A 284 9.36 5.59 7.63
C LEU A 284 10.38 6.67 7.99
N PHE A 285 11.55 6.28 8.51
CA PHE A 285 12.62 7.22 8.84
C PHE A 285 13.11 7.99 7.61
N ALA A 286 13.32 7.31 6.48
CA ALA A 286 13.71 7.93 5.22
C ALA A 286 12.66 8.94 4.74
N SER A 287 11.37 8.54 4.78
CA SER A 287 10.25 9.40 4.42
C SER A 287 10.18 10.66 5.30
N LEU A 288 10.27 10.52 6.63
CA LEU A 288 10.27 11.66 7.56
C LEU A 288 11.47 12.62 7.36
N ASN A 289 12.62 12.09 6.95
CA ASN A 289 13.80 12.92 6.66
C ASN A 289 13.72 13.63 5.31
N SER A 290 13.12 12.99 4.28
CA SER A 290 12.89 13.61 2.96
C SER A 290 12.06 14.89 3.09
N PHE A 291 11.01 14.86 3.92
CA PHE A 291 10.19 16.07 4.18
C PHE A 291 10.90 17.17 4.93
N ARG A 292 11.90 16.85 5.77
CA ARG A 292 12.71 17.87 6.44
C ARG A 292 13.55 18.69 5.48
N GLN A 293 14.03 18.09 4.40
CA GLN A 293 14.85 18.80 3.43
C GLN A 293 14.06 19.83 2.62
N GLN A 294 12.76 19.63 2.45
CA GLN A 294 11.86 20.58 1.79
C GLN A 294 11.59 21.84 2.63
N ASP A 295 11.71 21.76 3.96
CA ASP A 295 11.58 22.93 4.86
C ASP A 295 12.76 23.92 4.76
N LEU A 296 13.88 23.49 4.20
CA LEU A 296 15.11 24.27 4.15
C LEU A 296 15.35 24.93 2.79
N GLN A 297 14.49 24.67 1.81
CA GLN A 297 14.48 25.30 0.48
C GLN A 297 13.35 26.33 0.38
#